data_a5140a0edc8675ea4e4049b8668ee1b0
#
_entry.id   a5140a0edc8675ea4e4049b8668ee1b0
#
_cell.length_a   1.000
_cell.length_b   1.000
_cell.length_c   1.000
_cell.angle_alpha   90.00
_cell.angle_beta   90.00
_cell.angle_gamma   90.00
#
_symmetry.space_group_name_H-M   'P 1'
#
loop_
_entity.id
_entity.type
_entity.pdbx_description
1 polymer ?
#
loop_
_entity_poly.entity_id
_entity_poly.type
_entity_poly.pdbx_seq_one_letter_code
_entity_poly.pdbx_strand_id
1 'polypeptide(L)'
;TLKVYNMSILTDMFGSIAYREALKGGEGINTPHINSQQEVYTAMLEELELANSLYNASLGLDDPTKDGIYGGDIAKWQKFTNTLRLRLLMRVSGRNNAFTPTVGEQINQIISNPGKYPVFESNDDNATVKFSGSAEYYKTYFNSSSFPDDKSLSSDHHIAAQLLDLLYDASDGFVDPRLRIWIKPRYIQYPSATEPDVIREMIGAVSGCTINYNGITSISEREPYLHYETLVGDTRPNHMLDYDELLFIKAEAAMNGWISGSAKEYYEAAITASCQKWGEYGIYASYPELNASNKIELKTVAITQKNIAALLASDQVKWNNTQQRLAEQKWLSLFWVIGFQMYHEMRR
;
A
#
# COMPACT_ATOMS: atom_id res chain seq x y z
N THR A 1 4.25 17.94 -9.33
CA THR A 1 4.17 16.64 -8.63
C THR A 1 3.01 15.79 -9.14
N LEU A 2 1.74 16.24 -9.12
CA LEU A 2 0.57 15.44 -9.54
C LEU A 2 0.61 15.00 -11.01
N LYS A 3 1.08 15.87 -11.94
CA LYS A 3 1.32 15.48 -13.33
C LYS A 3 2.27 14.27 -13.39
N VAL A 4 3.40 14.35 -12.70
CA VAL A 4 4.39 13.26 -12.68
C VAL A 4 3.80 11.99 -12.07
N TYR A 5 3.06 12.07 -10.97
CA TYR A 5 2.40 10.91 -10.36
C TYR A 5 1.50 10.18 -11.36
N ASN A 6 0.59 10.90 -12.03
CA ASN A 6 -0.33 10.31 -13.02
C ASN A 6 0.41 9.76 -14.26
N MET A 7 1.38 10.50 -14.77
CA MET A 7 2.14 10.08 -15.96
C MET A 7 3.06 8.89 -15.66
N SER A 8 3.51 8.73 -14.42
CA SER A 8 4.28 7.55 -14.00
C SER A 8 3.45 6.27 -14.10
N ILE A 9 2.18 6.32 -13.69
CA ILE A 9 1.25 5.20 -13.83
C ILE A 9 1.04 4.88 -15.32
N LEU A 10 0.83 5.88 -16.16
CA LEU A 10 0.62 5.69 -17.59
C LEU A 10 1.84 5.05 -18.27
N THR A 11 3.04 5.56 -18.03
CA THR A 11 4.26 4.98 -18.64
C THR A 11 4.56 3.58 -18.10
N ASP A 12 4.29 3.32 -16.83
CA ASP A 12 4.44 1.97 -16.25
C ASP A 12 3.48 0.95 -16.87
N MET A 13 2.27 1.38 -17.27
CA MET A 13 1.29 0.53 -17.93
C MET A 13 1.55 0.36 -19.44
N PHE A 14 1.89 1.44 -20.13
CA PHE A 14 1.90 1.49 -21.59
C PHE A 14 3.29 1.68 -22.23
N GLY A 15 4.33 1.93 -21.43
CA GLY A 15 5.68 2.19 -21.91
C GLY A 15 5.84 3.60 -22.47
N SER A 16 6.05 3.73 -23.80
CA SER A 16 6.20 5.03 -24.46
C SER A 16 4.88 5.80 -24.47
N ILE A 17 4.91 7.08 -24.06
CA ILE A 17 3.75 7.97 -24.00
C ILE A 17 4.12 9.39 -24.45
N ALA A 18 3.14 10.20 -24.82
CA ALA A 18 3.35 11.63 -24.95
C ALA A 18 3.57 12.23 -23.55
N TYR A 19 4.74 12.82 -23.30
CA TYR A 19 5.06 13.41 -21.99
C TYR A 19 5.46 14.90 -22.08
N ARG A 20 6.51 15.21 -22.84
CA ARG A 20 7.06 16.58 -22.91
C ARG A 20 6.10 17.58 -23.57
N GLU A 21 5.32 17.11 -24.53
CA GLU A 21 4.33 17.89 -25.25
C GLU A 21 2.88 17.60 -24.80
N ALA A 22 2.70 16.71 -23.83
CA ALA A 22 1.38 16.43 -23.28
C ALA A 22 0.74 17.67 -22.64
N LEU A 23 -0.58 17.77 -22.72
CA LEU A 23 -1.39 18.87 -22.14
C LEU A 23 -1.14 20.25 -22.74
N LYS A 24 -0.50 20.35 -23.91
CA LYS A 24 -0.18 21.61 -24.61
C LYS A 24 -1.16 21.94 -25.75
N GLY A 25 -2.36 21.39 -25.72
CA GLY A 25 -3.40 21.74 -26.73
C GLY A 25 -3.72 23.23 -26.79
N GLY A 26 -3.70 23.93 -25.65
CA GLY A 26 -3.86 25.39 -25.58
C GLY A 26 -2.72 26.19 -26.23
N GLU A 27 -1.54 25.57 -26.42
CA GLU A 27 -0.40 26.09 -27.12
C GLU A 27 -0.40 25.70 -28.62
N GLY A 28 -1.47 25.02 -29.10
CA GLY A 28 -1.62 24.59 -30.50
C GLY A 28 -0.99 23.23 -30.81
N ILE A 29 -0.48 22.50 -29.82
CA ILE A 29 0.11 21.17 -30.02
C ILE A 29 -1.01 20.09 -29.87
N ASN A 30 -1.60 19.74 -31.03
CA ASN A 30 -2.69 18.75 -31.10
C ASN A 30 -2.20 17.31 -31.40
N THR A 31 -0.96 17.15 -31.85
CA THR A 31 -0.31 15.88 -32.16
C THR A 31 1.02 15.80 -31.41
N PRO A 32 0.99 15.54 -30.09
CA PRO A 32 2.21 15.55 -29.28
C PRO A 32 3.14 14.39 -29.68
N HIS A 33 4.44 14.60 -29.61
CA HIS A 33 5.44 13.58 -29.82
C HIS A 33 5.39 12.51 -28.75
N ILE A 34 5.49 11.22 -29.15
CA ILE A 34 5.58 10.08 -28.27
C ILE A 34 7.03 9.92 -27.79
N ASN A 35 7.25 10.08 -26.50
CA ASN A 35 8.55 9.89 -25.88
C ASN A 35 8.76 8.42 -25.51
N SER A 36 9.98 7.90 -25.66
CA SER A 36 10.36 6.61 -25.12
C SER A 36 10.22 6.58 -23.59
N GLN A 37 10.05 5.41 -23.00
CA GLN A 37 9.93 5.28 -21.54
C GLN A 37 11.14 5.85 -20.81
N GLN A 38 12.36 5.70 -21.35
CA GLN A 38 13.57 6.30 -20.79
C GLN A 38 13.50 7.83 -20.79
N GLU A 39 13.08 8.46 -21.89
CA GLU A 39 12.90 9.92 -21.95
C GLU A 39 11.83 10.41 -20.99
N VAL A 40 10.74 9.65 -20.84
CA VAL A 40 9.67 9.96 -19.88
C VAL A 40 10.20 9.93 -18.45
N TYR A 41 10.92 8.87 -18.04
CA TYR A 41 11.49 8.78 -16.70
C TYR A 41 12.52 9.87 -16.43
N THR A 42 13.39 10.18 -17.41
CA THR A 42 14.34 11.30 -17.31
C THR A 42 13.60 12.61 -17.06
N ALA A 43 12.58 12.91 -17.86
CA ALA A 43 11.80 14.13 -17.73
C ALA A 43 11.03 14.21 -16.40
N MET A 44 10.46 13.08 -15.92
CA MET A 44 9.78 13.02 -14.63
C MET A 44 10.73 13.33 -13.45
N LEU A 45 11.94 12.78 -13.46
CA LEU A 45 12.94 13.02 -12.43
C LEU A 45 13.43 14.47 -12.43
N GLU A 46 13.62 15.07 -13.62
CA GLU A 46 13.95 16.49 -13.79
C GLU A 46 12.83 17.39 -13.26
N GLU A 47 11.57 17.10 -13.61
CA GLU A 47 10.41 17.88 -13.14
C GLU A 47 10.21 17.78 -11.62
N LEU A 48 10.52 16.64 -10.99
CA LEU A 48 10.44 16.52 -9.52
C LEU A 48 11.58 17.28 -8.82
N GLU A 49 12.79 17.30 -9.37
CA GLU A 49 13.87 18.15 -8.86
C GLU A 49 13.50 19.63 -8.96
N LEU A 50 12.97 20.06 -10.11
CA LEU A 50 12.47 21.41 -10.29
C LEU A 50 11.34 21.73 -9.29
N ALA A 51 10.35 20.84 -9.16
CA ALA A 51 9.25 21.01 -8.23
C ALA A 51 9.75 21.17 -6.78
N ASN A 52 10.73 20.33 -6.36
CA ASN A 52 11.34 20.46 -5.05
C ASN A 52 11.95 21.86 -4.83
N SER A 53 12.61 22.43 -5.83
CA SER A 53 13.25 23.76 -5.73
C SER A 53 12.26 24.92 -5.67
N LEU A 54 11.02 24.73 -6.12
CA LEU A 54 9.98 25.75 -6.17
C LEU A 54 9.12 25.82 -4.92
N TYR A 55 9.16 24.80 -4.06
CA TYR A 55 8.39 24.83 -2.82
C TYR A 55 8.92 25.89 -1.85
N ASN A 56 7.99 26.67 -1.32
CA ASN A 56 8.26 27.65 -0.28
C ASN A 56 7.22 27.53 0.83
N ALA A 57 7.61 26.93 1.94
CA ALA A 57 6.70 26.66 3.06
C ALA A 57 6.14 27.93 3.73
N SER A 58 6.72 29.12 3.44
CA SER A 58 6.16 30.38 3.92
C SER A 58 4.99 30.90 3.08
N LEU A 59 4.74 30.31 1.91
CA LEU A 59 3.59 30.62 1.06
C LEU A 59 2.50 29.59 1.32
N GLY A 60 1.27 30.06 1.61
CA GLY A 60 0.09 29.23 1.68
C GLY A 60 -0.61 29.08 0.33
N LEU A 61 -1.60 28.20 0.22
CA LEU A 61 -2.56 28.21 -0.87
C LEU A 61 -3.62 29.28 -0.60
N ASP A 62 -4.10 29.93 -1.69
CA ASP A 62 -5.19 30.91 -1.59
C ASP A 62 -6.46 30.32 -0.97
N ASP A 63 -6.73 29.03 -1.25
CA ASP A 63 -7.83 28.27 -0.71
C ASP A 63 -7.37 26.86 -0.33
N PRO A 64 -6.92 26.66 0.93
CA PRO A 64 -6.46 25.34 1.41
C PRO A 64 -7.54 24.26 1.37
N THR A 65 -8.82 24.63 1.39
CA THR A 65 -9.94 23.66 1.40
C THR A 65 -10.08 22.90 0.07
N LYS A 66 -9.47 23.39 -1.00
CA LYS A 66 -9.43 22.74 -2.32
C LYS A 66 -8.33 21.65 -2.43
N ASP A 67 -7.43 21.60 -1.46
CA ASP A 67 -6.42 20.54 -1.37
C ASP A 67 -6.95 19.36 -0.56
N GLY A 68 -7.50 18.37 -1.26
CA GLY A 68 -8.05 17.15 -0.66
C GLY A 68 -6.99 16.16 -0.13
N ILE A 69 -5.69 16.48 -0.26
CA ILE A 69 -4.59 15.61 0.18
C ILE A 69 -4.02 16.13 1.50
N TYR A 70 -3.46 17.34 1.50
CA TYR A 70 -2.75 17.89 2.66
C TYR A 70 -3.39 19.15 3.26
N GLY A 71 -4.53 19.60 2.72
CA GLY A 71 -5.22 20.80 3.23
C GLY A 71 -4.37 22.07 3.11
N GLY A 72 -3.53 22.15 2.07
CA GLY A 72 -2.66 23.32 1.81
C GLY A 72 -1.30 23.28 2.49
N ASP A 73 -0.91 22.20 3.14
CA ASP A 73 0.42 22.06 3.77
C ASP A 73 1.50 21.87 2.70
N ILE A 74 2.20 22.96 2.39
CA ILE A 74 3.26 23.02 1.38
C ILE A 74 4.47 22.14 1.77
N ALA A 75 4.79 22.03 3.05
CA ALA A 75 5.91 21.20 3.51
C ALA A 75 5.63 19.71 3.25
N LYS A 76 4.40 19.25 3.49
CA LYS A 76 3.99 17.89 3.15
C LYS A 76 3.98 17.63 1.64
N TRP A 77 3.60 18.62 0.82
CA TRP A 77 3.72 18.52 -0.64
C TRP A 77 5.17 18.37 -1.10
N GLN A 78 6.12 19.06 -0.47
CA GLN A 78 7.55 18.92 -0.75
C GLN A 78 8.06 17.52 -0.35
N LYS A 79 7.67 17.02 0.83
CA LYS A 79 7.96 15.64 1.26
C LYS A 79 7.41 14.60 0.28
N PHE A 80 6.16 14.78 -0.16
CA PHE A 80 5.55 13.90 -1.17
C PHE A 80 6.34 13.91 -2.48
N THR A 81 6.76 15.08 -2.97
CA THR A 81 7.55 15.22 -4.20
C THR A 81 8.85 14.41 -4.13
N ASN A 82 9.60 14.54 -3.04
CA ASN A 82 10.88 13.85 -2.90
C ASN A 82 10.69 12.35 -2.65
N THR A 83 9.65 11.95 -1.92
CA THR A 83 9.32 10.54 -1.70
C THR A 83 8.86 9.88 -3.01
N LEU A 84 8.07 10.57 -3.83
CA LEU A 84 7.71 10.12 -5.18
C LEU A 84 8.95 9.96 -6.07
N ARG A 85 9.90 10.90 -5.98
CA ARG A 85 11.15 10.79 -6.72
C ARG A 85 11.94 9.54 -6.33
N LEU A 86 11.99 9.20 -5.05
CA LEU A 86 12.62 7.96 -4.56
C LEU A 86 11.90 6.71 -5.08
N ARG A 87 10.55 6.70 -5.13
CA ARG A 87 9.78 5.61 -5.75
C ARG A 87 10.16 5.43 -7.21
N LEU A 88 10.21 6.50 -7.99
CA LEU A 88 10.53 6.43 -9.42
C LEU A 88 11.99 6.02 -9.67
N LEU A 89 12.93 6.51 -8.86
CA LEU A 89 14.32 6.06 -8.92
C LEU A 89 14.43 4.57 -8.60
N MET A 90 13.77 4.09 -7.55
CA MET A 90 13.77 2.68 -7.23
C MET A 90 13.13 1.84 -8.34
N ARG A 91 12.09 2.34 -9.02
CA ARG A 91 11.44 1.69 -10.16
C ARG A 91 12.41 1.39 -11.31
N VAL A 92 13.36 2.27 -11.56
CA VAL A 92 14.37 2.10 -12.62
C VAL A 92 15.70 1.59 -12.10
N SER A 93 15.74 1.05 -10.88
CA SER A 93 16.96 0.56 -10.23
C SER A 93 17.70 -0.53 -11.02
N GLY A 94 16.97 -1.39 -11.74
CA GLY A 94 17.53 -2.37 -12.66
C GLY A 94 18.30 -1.77 -13.84
N ARG A 95 18.17 -0.46 -14.08
CA ARG A 95 18.89 0.31 -15.10
C ARG A 95 19.79 1.39 -14.47
N ASN A 96 20.38 1.08 -13.31
CA ASN A 96 21.16 2.03 -12.50
C ASN A 96 22.09 2.94 -13.31
N ASN A 97 22.85 2.38 -14.23
CA ASN A 97 23.85 3.08 -15.04
C ASN A 97 23.27 3.76 -16.32
N ALA A 98 21.95 3.68 -16.54
CA ALA A 98 21.32 4.36 -17.65
C ALA A 98 21.05 5.86 -17.36
N PHE A 99 21.32 6.30 -16.13
CA PHE A 99 21.14 7.68 -15.66
C PHE A 99 22.50 8.29 -15.25
N THR A 100 22.61 9.60 -15.35
CA THR A 100 23.77 10.36 -14.88
C THR A 100 23.27 11.58 -14.10
N PRO A 101 23.51 11.67 -12.77
CA PRO A 101 24.12 10.64 -11.91
C PRO A 101 23.36 9.30 -11.92
N THR A 102 24.00 8.22 -11.51
CA THR A 102 23.38 6.90 -11.40
C THR A 102 22.19 6.91 -10.46
N VAL A 103 21.29 5.93 -10.58
CA VAL A 103 20.12 5.84 -9.70
C VAL A 103 20.51 5.80 -8.22
N GLY A 104 21.52 4.99 -7.88
CA GLY A 104 22.02 4.89 -6.49
C GLY A 104 22.60 6.21 -5.98
N GLU A 105 23.35 6.95 -6.80
CA GLU A 105 23.87 8.28 -6.43
C GLU A 105 22.74 9.29 -6.20
N GLN A 106 21.70 9.29 -7.04
CA GLN A 106 20.56 10.18 -6.87
C GLN A 106 19.75 9.83 -5.60
N ILE A 107 19.53 8.54 -5.30
CA ILE A 107 18.88 8.10 -4.06
C ILE A 107 19.71 8.56 -2.85
N ASN A 108 21.04 8.35 -2.88
CA ASN A 108 21.92 8.80 -1.82
C ASN A 108 21.88 10.32 -1.64
N GLN A 109 21.88 11.07 -2.74
CA GLN A 109 21.79 12.53 -2.68
C GLN A 109 20.53 13.02 -1.95
N ILE A 110 19.38 12.39 -2.22
CA ILE A 110 18.12 12.74 -1.58
C ILE A 110 18.16 12.40 -0.09
N ILE A 111 18.53 11.17 0.25
CA ILE A 111 18.50 10.67 1.62
C ILE A 111 19.54 11.35 2.53
N SER A 112 20.73 11.68 2.00
CA SER A 112 21.81 12.31 2.77
C SER A 112 21.65 13.83 2.96
N ASN A 113 20.68 14.45 2.28
CA ASN A 113 20.45 15.89 2.35
C ASN A 113 19.01 16.25 2.74
N PRO A 114 18.52 15.86 3.94
CA PRO A 114 17.11 16.03 4.34
C PRO A 114 16.67 17.51 4.40
N GLY A 115 17.60 18.43 4.62
CA GLY A 115 17.29 19.86 4.60
C GLY A 115 16.95 20.40 3.21
N LYS A 116 17.53 19.82 2.15
CA LYS A 116 17.20 20.16 0.76
C LYS A 116 16.08 19.30 0.20
N TYR A 117 16.05 18.02 0.57
CA TYR A 117 15.13 17.01 0.08
C TYR A 117 14.37 16.36 1.26
N PRO A 118 13.46 17.09 1.92
CA PRO A 118 12.65 16.47 2.96
C PRO A 118 11.79 15.36 2.35
N VAL A 119 11.70 14.23 3.05
CA VAL A 119 10.89 13.06 2.69
C VAL A 119 9.91 12.74 3.82
N PHE A 120 9.00 11.80 3.65
CA PHE A 120 8.09 11.37 4.71
C PHE A 120 8.85 10.94 5.98
N GLU A 121 8.32 11.30 7.14
CA GLU A 121 8.89 11.01 8.46
C GLU A 121 7.97 10.15 9.33
N SER A 122 6.67 10.13 9.03
CA SER A 122 5.67 9.33 9.74
C SER A 122 4.46 9.04 8.83
N ASN A 123 3.51 8.23 9.32
CA ASN A 123 2.24 8.00 8.65
C ASN A 123 1.40 9.28 8.47
N ASP A 124 1.66 10.33 9.26
CA ASP A 124 0.98 11.63 9.09
C ASP A 124 1.36 12.35 7.80
N ASP A 125 2.45 11.94 7.16
CA ASP A 125 2.90 12.47 5.87
C ASP A 125 2.32 11.68 4.68
N ASN A 126 1.59 10.58 4.92
CA ASN A 126 1.00 9.76 3.86
C ASN A 126 0.18 10.62 2.88
N ALA A 127 0.44 10.43 1.58
CA ALA A 127 -0.32 11.12 0.53
C ALA A 127 -1.64 10.39 0.30
N THR A 128 -2.71 10.87 0.92
CA THR A 128 -4.04 10.27 0.86
C THR A 128 -5.07 11.24 0.35
N VAL A 129 -5.85 10.84 -0.65
CA VAL A 129 -7.02 11.59 -1.08
C VAL A 129 -8.16 11.31 -0.11
N LYS A 130 -8.68 12.38 0.50
CA LYS A 130 -9.78 12.32 1.46
C LYS A 130 -11.11 12.55 0.74
N PHE A 131 -12.10 11.72 1.05
CA PHE A 131 -13.44 11.81 0.50
C PHE A 131 -14.42 12.33 1.55
N SER A 132 -15.33 13.22 1.14
CA SER A 132 -16.35 13.75 2.04
C SER A 132 -17.55 12.83 2.22
N GLY A 133 -17.76 11.89 1.28
CA GLY A 133 -18.94 11.01 1.26
C GLY A 133 -20.27 11.72 0.97
N SER A 134 -20.27 13.05 0.73
CA SER A 134 -21.48 13.87 0.65
C SER A 134 -22.29 13.68 -0.63
N ALA A 135 -21.67 13.20 -1.71
CA ALA A 135 -22.33 12.85 -2.98
C ALA A 135 -21.57 11.70 -3.63
N GLU A 136 -22.18 11.03 -4.63
CA GLU A 136 -21.62 9.81 -5.21
C GLU A 136 -20.19 9.99 -5.76
N TYR A 137 -19.90 11.10 -6.42
CA TYR A 137 -18.55 11.40 -6.95
C TYR A 137 -17.56 11.91 -5.88
N TYR A 138 -18.00 12.08 -4.62
CA TYR A 138 -17.14 12.37 -3.46
C TYR A 138 -16.92 11.15 -2.55
N LYS A 139 -17.28 9.97 -3.02
CA LYS A 139 -17.07 8.70 -2.34
C LYS A 139 -15.84 7.98 -2.91
N THR A 140 -15.20 7.17 -2.08
CA THR A 140 -14.15 6.26 -2.57
C THR A 140 -14.75 5.23 -3.55
N TYR A 141 -13.91 4.59 -4.38
CA TYR A 141 -14.35 3.51 -5.27
C TYR A 141 -14.99 2.35 -4.49
N PHE A 142 -14.39 1.96 -3.37
CA PHE A 142 -14.94 0.93 -2.48
C PHE A 142 -15.91 1.56 -1.47
N ASN A 143 -17.02 2.06 -1.97
CA ASN A 143 -18.05 2.73 -1.17
C ASN A 143 -19.30 1.86 -1.02
N SER A 144 -20.21 2.27 -0.13
CA SER A 144 -21.46 1.56 0.17
C SER A 144 -22.42 1.43 -1.02
N SER A 145 -22.30 2.28 -2.06
CA SER A 145 -23.13 2.18 -3.27
C SER A 145 -22.60 1.14 -4.26
N SER A 146 -21.25 1.07 -4.40
CA SER A 146 -20.59 0.07 -5.26
C SER A 146 -20.57 -1.31 -4.62
N PHE A 147 -20.52 -1.37 -3.29
CA PHE A 147 -20.49 -2.59 -2.47
C PHE A 147 -21.54 -2.44 -1.36
N PRO A 148 -22.83 -2.71 -1.63
CA PRO A 148 -23.93 -2.38 -0.72
C PRO A 148 -23.96 -3.22 0.56
N ASP A 149 -23.36 -4.37 0.57
CA ASP A 149 -23.32 -5.27 1.73
C ASP A 149 -22.07 -6.16 1.73
N ASP A 150 -21.83 -6.86 2.85
CA ASP A 150 -20.70 -7.78 2.97
C ASP A 150 -20.79 -8.99 2.02
N LYS A 151 -21.99 -9.32 1.50
CA LYS A 151 -22.16 -10.40 0.53
C LYS A 151 -21.52 -10.06 -0.80
N SER A 152 -21.53 -8.79 -1.23
CA SER A 152 -20.89 -8.36 -2.47
C SER A 152 -19.37 -8.54 -2.44
N LEU A 153 -18.72 -8.40 -1.27
CA LEU A 153 -17.31 -8.77 -1.11
C LEU A 153 -17.11 -10.27 -0.90
N SER A 154 -18.02 -10.95 -0.17
CA SER A 154 -17.87 -12.37 0.16
C SER A 154 -18.17 -13.31 -1.00
N SER A 155 -19.01 -12.89 -1.97
CA SER A 155 -19.37 -13.72 -3.13
C SER A 155 -18.34 -13.65 -4.25
N ASP A 156 -17.68 -12.49 -4.42
CA ASP A 156 -16.90 -12.20 -5.63
C ASP A 156 -15.40 -11.98 -5.34
N HIS A 157 -15.01 -11.80 -4.06
CA HIS A 157 -13.66 -11.44 -3.66
C HIS A 157 -13.12 -12.40 -2.60
N HIS A 158 -12.66 -13.55 -3.05
CA HIS A 158 -12.02 -14.55 -2.18
C HIS A 158 -10.54 -14.22 -1.92
N ILE A 159 -10.03 -14.67 -0.79
CA ILE A 159 -8.63 -14.52 -0.44
C ILE A 159 -7.80 -15.56 -1.17
N ALA A 160 -6.80 -15.10 -1.92
CA ALA A 160 -5.84 -16.01 -2.55
C ALA A 160 -4.99 -16.74 -1.50
N ALA A 161 -4.74 -18.03 -1.71
CA ALA A 161 -3.93 -18.84 -0.82
C ALA A 161 -2.56 -18.21 -0.57
N GLN A 162 -1.92 -17.67 -1.62
CA GLN A 162 -0.62 -17.02 -1.54
C GLN A 162 -0.61 -15.81 -0.58
N LEU A 163 -1.70 -15.06 -0.50
CA LEU A 163 -1.82 -13.97 0.47
C LEU A 163 -2.00 -14.51 1.88
N LEU A 164 -2.87 -15.53 2.02
CA LEU A 164 -3.14 -16.11 3.32
C LEU A 164 -1.89 -16.78 3.92
N ASP A 165 -1.11 -17.50 3.12
CA ASP A 165 0.13 -18.19 3.54
C ASP A 165 1.19 -17.21 4.09
N LEU A 166 1.16 -15.94 3.67
CA LEU A 166 2.02 -14.90 4.23
C LEU A 166 1.51 -14.28 5.53
N LEU A 167 0.24 -14.48 5.85
CA LEU A 167 -0.44 -13.87 6.99
C LEU A 167 -0.77 -14.85 8.10
N TYR A 168 -0.81 -16.15 7.80
CA TYR A 168 -1.30 -17.18 8.71
C TYR A 168 -0.63 -18.52 8.46
N ASP A 169 -0.16 -19.16 9.55
CA ASP A 169 0.28 -20.55 9.55
C ASP A 169 -0.29 -21.25 10.78
N ALA A 170 -1.19 -22.23 10.55
CA ALA A 170 -1.80 -23.01 11.62
C ALA A 170 -0.83 -23.99 12.30
N SER A 171 0.25 -24.37 11.61
CA SER A 171 1.19 -25.39 12.10
C SER A 171 2.04 -24.91 13.27
N ASP A 172 2.38 -23.62 13.30
CA ASP A 172 3.15 -22.98 14.36
C ASP A 172 2.38 -21.89 15.13
N GLY A 173 1.13 -21.63 14.73
CA GLY A 173 0.28 -20.62 15.34
C GLY A 173 0.62 -19.18 14.92
N PHE A 174 1.35 -19.01 13.81
CA PHE A 174 1.66 -17.69 13.27
C PHE A 174 0.41 -16.96 12.78
N VAL A 175 0.24 -15.71 13.22
CA VAL A 175 -0.82 -14.80 12.75
C VAL A 175 -0.25 -13.41 12.63
N ASP A 176 -0.21 -12.88 11.39
CA ASP A 176 0.07 -11.47 11.17
C ASP A 176 -1.08 -10.62 11.74
N PRO A 177 -0.81 -9.61 12.57
CA PRO A 177 -1.88 -8.83 13.21
C PRO A 177 -2.77 -8.05 12.20
N ARG A 178 -2.31 -7.80 10.96
CA ARG A 178 -3.10 -7.16 9.89
C ARG A 178 -4.18 -8.09 9.33
N LEU A 179 -4.00 -9.42 9.47
CA LEU A 179 -4.94 -10.42 8.98
C LEU A 179 -6.38 -10.11 9.41
N ARG A 180 -6.58 -9.86 10.71
CA ARG A 180 -7.92 -9.64 11.30
C ARG A 180 -8.57 -8.32 10.87
N ILE A 181 -7.80 -7.41 10.30
CA ILE A 181 -8.30 -6.15 9.74
C ILE A 181 -8.74 -6.34 8.30
N TRP A 182 -8.02 -7.15 7.53
CA TRP A 182 -8.29 -7.34 6.11
C TRP A 182 -9.25 -8.48 5.81
N ILE A 183 -9.28 -9.50 6.68
CA ILE A 183 -9.92 -10.78 6.42
C ILE A 183 -10.88 -11.10 7.55
N LYS A 184 -12.13 -11.38 7.19
CA LYS A 184 -13.17 -11.87 8.08
C LYS A 184 -13.21 -13.40 7.96
N PRO A 185 -12.94 -14.14 9.06
CA PRO A 185 -13.05 -15.58 9.03
C PRO A 185 -14.50 -15.97 8.84
N ARG A 186 -14.72 -17.08 8.16
CA ARG A 186 -16.05 -17.65 8.04
C ARG A 186 -16.35 -18.52 9.24
N TYR A 187 -17.48 -18.28 9.87
CA TYR A 187 -17.99 -19.11 10.95
C TYR A 187 -18.95 -20.15 10.36
N ILE A 188 -18.65 -21.43 10.59
CA ILE A 188 -19.60 -22.52 10.32
C ILE A 188 -20.36 -22.73 11.60
N GLN A 189 -21.62 -22.35 11.62
CA GLN A 189 -22.53 -22.69 12.70
C GLN A 189 -23.12 -24.07 12.42
N TYR A 190 -22.66 -25.09 13.14
CA TYR A 190 -23.31 -26.39 13.08
C TYR A 190 -24.59 -26.36 13.92
N PRO A 191 -25.75 -26.81 13.37
CA PRO A 191 -27.04 -26.75 14.05
C PRO A 191 -27.11 -27.54 15.36
N SER A 192 -26.16 -28.44 15.62
CA SER A 192 -26.14 -29.32 16.79
C SER A 192 -25.02 -29.00 17.79
N ALA A 193 -24.20 -27.97 17.57
CA ALA A 193 -23.09 -27.65 18.44
C ALA A 193 -23.55 -26.68 19.53
N THR A 194 -23.37 -27.05 20.77
CA THR A 194 -23.54 -26.18 21.94
C THR A 194 -22.37 -25.18 22.09
N GLU A 195 -21.33 -25.33 21.29
CA GLU A 195 -20.17 -24.44 21.24
C GLU A 195 -19.99 -23.92 19.83
N PRO A 196 -19.74 -22.60 19.64
CA PRO A 196 -19.38 -22.04 18.35
C PRO A 196 -18.02 -22.59 17.92
N ASP A 197 -17.93 -23.19 16.74
CA ASP A 197 -16.64 -23.54 16.15
C ASP A 197 -15.85 -22.27 15.86
N VAL A 198 -14.92 -21.98 16.72
CA VAL A 198 -13.92 -20.93 16.51
C VAL A 198 -12.96 -21.44 15.46
N ILE A 199 -12.79 -20.71 14.39
CA ILE A 199 -11.88 -20.88 13.24
C ILE A 199 -11.00 -22.12 13.37
N ARG A 200 -11.37 -23.21 12.72
CA ARG A 200 -10.51 -24.40 12.69
C ARG A 200 -9.53 -24.39 11.54
N GLU A 201 -9.89 -23.79 10.42
CA GLU A 201 -9.02 -23.67 9.25
C GLU A 201 -9.41 -22.43 8.43
N MET A 202 -8.43 -21.62 8.11
CA MET A 202 -8.52 -20.64 7.03
C MET A 202 -7.84 -21.22 5.79
N ILE A 203 -8.63 -21.51 4.75
CA ILE A 203 -8.12 -22.03 3.48
C ILE A 203 -8.31 -20.96 2.42
N GLY A 204 -7.20 -20.49 1.84
CA GLY A 204 -7.25 -19.51 0.76
C GLY A 204 -7.63 -20.15 -0.58
N ALA A 205 -8.31 -19.40 -1.44
CA ALA A 205 -8.61 -19.82 -2.79
C ALA A 205 -7.35 -19.83 -3.66
N VAL A 206 -7.23 -20.83 -4.54
CA VAL A 206 -6.13 -20.85 -5.52
C VAL A 206 -6.46 -19.87 -6.63
N SER A 207 -5.63 -18.84 -6.79
CA SER A 207 -5.83 -17.79 -7.81
C SER A 207 -5.90 -18.39 -9.22
N GLY A 208 -6.92 -18.02 -9.97
CA GLY A 208 -7.14 -18.51 -11.35
C GLY A 208 -7.77 -19.88 -11.47
N CYS A 209 -8.16 -20.54 -10.38
CA CYS A 209 -8.85 -21.83 -10.41
C CYS A 209 -10.36 -21.65 -10.52
N THR A 210 -11.00 -22.64 -11.18
CA THR A 210 -12.46 -22.74 -11.25
C THR A 210 -13.01 -23.30 -9.93
N ILE A 211 -14.29 -23.05 -9.68
CA ILE A 211 -15.05 -23.43 -8.47
C ILE A 211 -14.92 -24.91 -8.05
N ASN A 212 -14.50 -25.79 -8.95
CA ASN A 212 -14.43 -27.24 -8.72
C ASN A 212 -13.01 -27.75 -8.41
N TYR A 213 -12.09 -26.89 -8.02
CA TYR A 213 -10.74 -27.32 -7.68
C TYR A 213 -10.73 -28.12 -6.35
N ASN A 214 -10.05 -29.26 -6.33
CA ASN A 214 -9.95 -30.18 -5.19
C ASN A 214 -11.27 -30.85 -4.74
N GLY A 215 -12.30 -30.96 -5.60
CA GLY A 215 -13.57 -31.60 -5.25
C GLY A 215 -14.46 -30.77 -4.32
N ILE A 216 -14.12 -29.51 -4.10
CA ILE A 216 -14.95 -28.54 -3.38
C ILE A 216 -16.02 -28.04 -4.34
N THR A 217 -17.27 -28.49 -4.12
CA THR A 217 -18.42 -28.17 -4.98
C THR A 217 -19.06 -26.80 -4.68
N SER A 218 -18.70 -26.17 -3.56
CA SER A 218 -19.07 -24.79 -3.29
C SER A 218 -17.96 -24.09 -2.49
N ILE A 219 -17.39 -23.05 -3.07
CA ILE A 219 -16.41 -22.16 -2.44
C ILE A 219 -17.03 -21.46 -1.20
N SER A 220 -18.36 -21.41 -1.16
CA SER A 220 -19.11 -20.55 -0.26
C SER A 220 -19.04 -20.91 1.23
N GLU A 221 -18.56 -22.10 1.61
CA GLU A 221 -18.75 -22.57 3.00
C GLU A 221 -17.50 -22.58 3.88
N ARG A 222 -16.29 -22.42 3.33
CA ARG A 222 -15.05 -22.56 4.11
C ARG A 222 -14.01 -21.46 3.93
N GLU A 223 -14.16 -20.61 2.91
CA GLU A 223 -13.13 -19.63 2.58
C GLU A 223 -13.35 -18.30 3.30
N PRO A 224 -12.28 -17.72 3.90
CA PRO A 224 -12.34 -16.38 4.45
C PRO A 224 -12.53 -15.34 3.33
N TYR A 225 -13.16 -14.24 3.63
CA TYR A 225 -13.43 -13.16 2.69
C TYR A 225 -12.91 -11.81 3.21
N LEU A 226 -12.84 -10.84 2.32
CA LEU A 226 -12.39 -9.49 2.67
C LEU A 226 -13.33 -8.86 3.70
N HIS A 227 -12.75 -8.18 4.68
CA HIS A 227 -13.50 -7.57 5.77
C HIS A 227 -14.22 -6.30 5.28
N TYR A 228 -15.52 -6.43 5.01
CA TYR A 228 -16.35 -5.35 4.46
C TYR A 228 -16.28 -4.08 5.33
N GLU A 229 -16.53 -4.19 6.62
CA GLU A 229 -16.62 -3.05 7.54
C GLU A 229 -15.32 -2.25 7.62
N THR A 230 -14.18 -2.90 7.35
CA THR A 230 -12.86 -2.26 7.33
C THR A 230 -12.55 -1.63 5.98
N LEU A 231 -12.80 -2.35 4.90
CA LEU A 231 -12.27 -2.02 3.57
C LEU A 231 -13.24 -1.16 2.76
N VAL A 232 -14.54 -1.22 3.06
CA VAL A 232 -15.58 -0.45 2.37
C VAL A 232 -16.05 0.72 3.23
N GLY A 233 -16.24 1.86 2.63
CA GLY A 233 -16.77 3.02 3.30
C GLY A 233 -16.67 4.28 2.45
N ASP A 234 -17.70 5.13 2.49
CA ASP A 234 -17.82 6.31 1.63
C ASP A 234 -16.67 7.31 1.79
N THR A 235 -16.07 7.34 2.97
CA THR A 235 -14.99 8.27 3.35
C THR A 235 -13.62 7.61 3.50
N ARG A 236 -13.46 6.34 3.10
CA ARG A 236 -12.16 5.67 3.18
C ARG A 236 -11.13 6.41 2.33
N PRO A 237 -9.96 6.77 2.87
CA PRO A 237 -8.94 7.47 2.10
C PRO A 237 -8.41 6.58 0.98
N ASN A 238 -8.09 7.20 -0.16
CA ASN A 238 -7.35 6.53 -1.23
C ASN A 238 -5.87 6.92 -1.13
N HIS A 239 -5.01 5.93 -0.97
CA HIS A 239 -3.58 6.13 -0.79
C HIS A 239 -2.86 6.29 -2.14
N MET A 240 -1.99 7.28 -2.22
CA MET A 240 -1.13 7.53 -3.39
C MET A 240 0.31 7.11 -3.14
N LEU A 241 0.82 7.40 -1.93
CA LEU A 241 2.17 7.09 -1.50
C LEU A 241 2.21 7.12 0.03
N ASP A 242 2.77 6.09 0.64
CA ASP A 242 2.80 5.92 2.08
C ASP A 242 4.21 5.89 2.66
N TYR A 243 4.33 6.19 3.95
CA TYR A 243 5.59 6.21 4.68
C TYR A 243 6.24 4.83 4.78
N ASP A 244 5.44 3.79 4.97
CA ASP A 244 5.93 2.41 4.99
C ASP A 244 6.58 1.99 3.66
N GLU A 245 6.05 2.45 2.51
CA GLU A 245 6.69 2.23 1.21
C GLU A 245 8.06 2.93 1.12
N LEU A 246 8.17 4.18 1.60
CA LEU A 246 9.47 4.88 1.66
C LEU A 246 10.49 4.09 2.48
N LEU A 247 10.07 3.54 3.61
CA LEU A 247 10.96 2.75 4.47
C LEU A 247 11.44 1.45 3.78
N PHE A 248 10.58 0.78 3.01
CA PHE A 248 11.00 -0.35 2.18
C PHE A 248 11.97 0.08 1.07
N ILE A 249 11.77 1.24 0.45
CA ILE A 249 12.71 1.82 -0.51
C ILE A 249 14.08 2.07 0.15
N LYS A 250 14.09 2.63 1.36
CA LYS A 250 15.34 2.83 2.13
C LYS A 250 16.01 1.48 2.49
N ALA A 251 15.24 0.48 2.89
CA ALA A 251 15.77 -0.85 3.19
C ALA A 251 16.47 -1.45 1.97
N GLU A 252 15.84 -1.39 0.80
CA GLU A 252 16.42 -1.89 -0.44
C GLU A 252 17.65 -1.08 -0.89
N ALA A 253 17.60 0.25 -0.77
CA ALA A 253 18.75 1.11 -1.08
C ALA A 253 19.95 0.82 -0.16
N ALA A 254 19.71 0.52 1.13
CA ALA A 254 20.76 0.11 2.06
C ALA A 254 21.30 -1.29 1.75
N MET A 255 20.45 -2.26 1.33
CA MET A 255 20.89 -3.57 0.85
C MET A 255 21.82 -3.45 -0.37
N ASN A 256 21.53 -2.50 -1.27
CA ASN A 256 22.34 -2.23 -2.46
C ASN A 256 23.61 -1.40 -2.14
N GLY A 257 23.81 -0.98 -0.89
CA GLY A 257 24.95 -0.15 -0.49
C GLY A 257 24.90 1.29 -1.03
N TRP A 258 23.72 1.78 -1.44
CA TRP A 258 23.56 3.13 -1.99
C TRP A 258 23.41 4.19 -0.90
N ILE A 259 22.87 3.82 0.25
CA ILE A 259 22.72 4.71 1.40
C ILE A 259 23.34 4.10 2.67
N SER A 260 23.71 4.94 3.62
CA SER A 260 24.09 4.52 4.96
C SER A 260 22.88 4.10 5.78
N GLY A 261 23.12 3.34 6.85
CA GLY A 261 22.09 2.84 7.75
C GLY A 261 21.88 1.33 7.59
N SER A 262 21.03 0.79 8.44
CA SER A 262 20.76 -0.65 8.51
C SER A 262 19.53 -1.01 7.67
N ALA A 263 19.70 -1.87 6.65
CA ALA A 263 18.57 -2.40 5.89
C ALA A 263 17.55 -3.10 6.81
N LYS A 264 18.01 -3.80 7.84
CA LYS A 264 17.16 -4.43 8.87
C LYS A 264 16.31 -3.40 9.60
N GLU A 265 16.92 -2.31 10.08
CA GLU A 265 16.19 -1.28 10.84
C GLU A 265 15.14 -0.60 9.97
N TYR A 266 15.43 -0.27 8.70
CA TYR A 266 14.45 0.27 7.77
C TYR A 266 13.31 -0.71 7.48
N TYR A 267 13.62 -1.99 7.30
CA TYR A 267 12.64 -3.05 7.09
C TYR A 267 11.70 -3.22 8.29
N GLU A 268 12.24 -3.30 9.51
CA GLU A 268 11.45 -3.44 10.74
C GLU A 268 10.59 -2.18 11.01
N ALA A 269 11.13 -1.00 10.72
CA ALA A 269 10.39 0.25 10.78
C ALA A 269 9.24 0.30 9.74
N ALA A 270 9.47 -0.22 8.53
CA ALA A 270 8.44 -0.28 7.48
C ALA A 270 7.25 -1.16 7.91
N ILE A 271 7.51 -2.35 8.44
CA ILE A 271 6.47 -3.25 8.96
C ILE A 271 5.73 -2.58 10.13
N THR A 272 6.47 -1.94 11.02
CA THR A 272 5.88 -1.21 12.15
C THR A 272 4.94 -0.10 11.68
N ALA A 273 5.38 0.73 10.71
CA ALA A 273 4.56 1.79 10.13
C ALA A 273 3.31 1.23 9.43
N SER A 274 3.45 0.12 8.69
CA SER A 274 2.33 -0.59 8.08
C SER A 274 1.32 -1.10 9.11
N CYS A 275 1.79 -1.73 10.17
CA CYS A 275 0.92 -2.20 11.25
C CYS A 275 0.21 -1.06 11.98
N GLN A 276 0.89 0.06 12.19
CA GLN A 276 0.29 1.26 12.80
C GLN A 276 -0.78 1.86 11.88
N LYS A 277 -0.48 2.04 10.60
CA LYS A 277 -1.44 2.51 9.59
C LYS A 277 -2.71 1.66 9.61
N TRP A 278 -2.58 0.34 9.51
CA TRP A 278 -3.72 -0.57 9.52
C TRP A 278 -4.40 -0.66 10.88
N GLY A 279 -3.67 -0.46 11.98
CA GLY A 279 -4.22 -0.42 13.33
C GLY A 279 -5.30 0.65 13.51
N GLU A 280 -5.22 1.77 12.77
CA GLU A 280 -6.25 2.82 12.75
C GLU A 280 -7.60 2.31 12.21
N TYR A 281 -7.57 1.32 11.31
CA TYR A 281 -8.79 0.70 10.77
C TYR A 281 -9.37 -0.38 11.69
N GLY A 282 -8.66 -0.79 12.71
CA GLY A 282 -9.08 -1.82 13.65
C GLY A 282 -10.37 -1.50 14.41
N ILE A 283 -10.71 -0.20 14.55
CA ILE A 283 -11.98 0.25 15.16
C ILE A 283 -13.21 -0.19 14.36
N TYR A 284 -13.05 -0.47 13.06
CA TYR A 284 -14.11 -0.94 12.18
C TYR A 284 -14.15 -2.46 12.08
N ALA A 285 -13.08 -3.14 12.51
CA ALA A 285 -13.00 -4.59 12.49
C ALA A 285 -13.63 -5.17 13.74
N SER A 286 -14.65 -6.00 13.58
CA SER A 286 -15.21 -6.79 14.67
C SER A 286 -14.75 -8.24 14.55
N TYR A 287 -14.20 -8.77 15.63
CA TYR A 287 -13.71 -10.13 15.72
C TYR A 287 -14.38 -10.85 16.87
N PRO A 288 -14.99 -12.02 16.66
CA PRO A 288 -15.58 -12.77 17.76
C PRO A 288 -14.50 -13.51 18.58
N GLU A 289 -14.57 -13.31 19.87
CA GLU A 289 -13.80 -14.08 20.86
C GLU A 289 -14.75 -14.74 21.86
N LEU A 290 -14.33 -15.88 22.40
CA LEU A 290 -15.02 -16.46 23.54
C LEU A 290 -14.64 -15.71 24.81
N ASN A 291 -15.63 -15.19 25.53
CA ASN A 291 -15.40 -14.61 26.84
C ASN A 291 -15.20 -15.71 27.90
N ALA A 292 -14.91 -15.32 29.14
CA ALA A 292 -14.69 -16.22 30.25
C ALA A 292 -15.89 -17.17 30.57
N SER A 293 -17.06 -16.88 29.99
CA SER A 293 -18.29 -17.70 30.14
C SER A 293 -18.59 -18.51 28.86
N ASN A 294 -17.61 -18.70 27.97
CA ASN A 294 -17.75 -19.41 26.69
C ASN A 294 -18.86 -18.83 25.77
N LYS A 295 -19.13 -17.54 25.88
CA LYS A 295 -20.05 -16.84 24.98
C LYS A 295 -19.25 -16.02 23.96
N ILE A 296 -19.74 -16.00 22.72
CA ILE A 296 -19.16 -15.14 21.68
C ILE A 296 -19.37 -13.67 22.06
N GLU A 297 -18.29 -12.91 22.07
CA GLU A 297 -18.25 -11.48 22.23
C GLU A 297 -17.50 -10.87 21.06
N LEU A 298 -18.09 -9.85 20.41
CA LEU A 298 -17.43 -9.12 19.34
C LEU A 298 -16.48 -8.09 19.94
N LYS A 299 -15.20 -8.21 19.63
CA LYS A 299 -14.16 -7.24 20.02
C LYS A 299 -13.60 -6.53 18.82
N THR A 300 -13.27 -5.27 19.00
CA THR A 300 -12.51 -4.52 18.00
C THR A 300 -11.07 -5.04 17.90
N VAL A 301 -10.50 -5.00 16.70
CA VAL A 301 -9.12 -5.43 16.47
C VAL A 301 -8.18 -4.29 16.84
N ALA A 302 -7.23 -4.57 17.71
CA ALA A 302 -6.16 -3.63 18.05
C ALA A 302 -4.80 -4.25 17.70
N ILE A 303 -3.97 -3.51 16.95
CA ILE A 303 -2.57 -3.89 16.73
C ILE A 303 -1.72 -3.19 17.79
N THR A 304 -1.29 -3.95 18.78
CA THR A 304 -0.46 -3.45 19.89
C THR A 304 1.03 -3.54 19.56
N GLN A 305 1.86 -2.79 20.28
CA GLN A 305 3.33 -2.92 20.18
C GLN A 305 3.81 -4.35 20.47
N LYS A 306 3.13 -5.06 21.35
CA LYS A 306 3.42 -6.48 21.63
C LYS A 306 3.17 -7.36 20.40
N ASN A 307 2.08 -7.12 19.66
CA ASN A 307 1.78 -7.83 18.41
C ASN A 307 2.84 -7.55 17.35
N ILE A 308 3.26 -6.29 17.20
CA ILE A 308 4.30 -5.89 16.25
C ILE A 308 5.65 -6.54 16.60
N ALA A 309 6.04 -6.51 17.88
CA ALA A 309 7.28 -7.14 18.32
C ALA A 309 7.28 -8.67 18.08
N ALA A 310 6.16 -9.34 18.34
CA ALA A 310 5.99 -10.78 18.06
C ALA A 310 6.08 -11.07 16.56
N LEU A 311 5.44 -10.23 15.71
CA LEU A 311 5.51 -10.33 14.26
C LEU A 311 6.96 -10.23 13.75
N LEU A 312 7.70 -9.21 14.19
CA LEU A 312 9.10 -8.99 13.78
C LEU A 312 10.05 -10.11 14.23
N ALA A 313 9.71 -10.82 15.30
CA ALA A 313 10.49 -11.95 15.83
C ALA A 313 10.14 -13.29 15.17
N SER A 314 9.01 -13.40 14.47
CA SER A 314 8.55 -14.66 13.87
C SER A 314 9.45 -15.12 12.72
N ASP A 315 9.54 -16.42 12.48
CA ASP A 315 10.34 -17.01 11.41
C ASP A 315 9.85 -16.59 10.01
N GLN A 316 8.56 -16.33 9.89
CA GLN A 316 7.91 -15.87 8.66
C GLN A 316 8.26 -14.42 8.29
N VAL A 317 8.66 -13.59 9.25
CA VAL A 317 8.83 -12.15 9.04
C VAL A 317 10.23 -11.64 9.42
N LYS A 318 10.91 -12.26 10.38
CA LYS A 318 12.22 -11.79 10.83
C LYS A 318 13.18 -11.55 9.65
N TRP A 319 13.95 -10.48 9.74
CA TRP A 319 14.91 -10.11 8.72
C TRP A 319 15.92 -11.22 8.43
N ASN A 320 16.09 -11.58 7.16
CA ASN A 320 17.03 -12.60 6.71
C ASN A 320 17.97 -12.11 5.58
N ASN A 321 17.98 -10.80 5.32
CA ASN A 321 18.79 -10.13 4.31
C ASN A 321 18.55 -10.65 2.88
N THR A 322 17.31 -10.99 2.54
CA THR A 322 16.95 -11.42 1.18
C THR A 322 15.98 -10.43 0.53
N GLN A 323 16.14 -10.28 -0.79
CA GLN A 323 15.21 -9.47 -1.60
C GLN A 323 13.78 -10.03 -1.55
N GLN A 324 13.64 -11.35 -1.50
CA GLN A 324 12.34 -12.00 -1.39
C GLN A 324 11.60 -11.56 -0.12
N ARG A 325 12.25 -11.64 1.06
CA ARG A 325 11.67 -11.25 2.33
C ARG A 325 11.22 -9.78 2.33
N LEU A 326 12.05 -8.90 1.76
CA LEU A 326 11.72 -7.49 1.62
C LEU A 326 10.51 -7.30 0.70
N ALA A 327 10.47 -7.97 -0.45
CA ALA A 327 9.38 -7.87 -1.41
C ALA A 327 8.05 -8.40 -0.86
N GLU A 328 8.05 -9.52 -0.13
CA GLU A 328 6.88 -10.10 0.53
C GLU A 328 6.23 -9.09 1.51
N GLN A 329 7.03 -8.49 2.37
CA GLN A 329 6.50 -7.54 3.35
C GLN A 329 6.12 -6.20 2.72
N LYS A 330 6.84 -5.76 1.68
CA LYS A 330 6.45 -4.58 0.88
C LYS A 330 5.10 -4.82 0.18
N TRP A 331 4.88 -6.03 -0.37
CA TRP A 331 3.61 -6.40 -0.99
C TRP A 331 2.45 -6.36 0.01
N LEU A 332 2.63 -6.96 1.20
CA LEU A 332 1.63 -6.90 2.27
C LEU A 332 1.33 -5.46 2.70
N SER A 333 2.35 -4.62 2.79
CA SER A 333 2.21 -3.22 3.18
C SER A 333 1.33 -2.41 2.21
N LEU A 334 1.44 -2.71 0.91
CA LEU A 334 0.70 -2.03 -0.18
C LEU A 334 -0.63 -2.72 -0.53
N PHE A 335 -0.95 -3.84 0.12
CA PHE A 335 -2.19 -4.57 -0.10
C PHE A 335 -3.40 -3.65 0.09
N TRP A 336 -4.39 -3.74 -0.82
CA TRP A 336 -5.63 -2.98 -0.86
C TRP A 336 -5.50 -1.46 -1.09
N VAL A 337 -4.38 -0.85 -0.76
CA VAL A 337 -4.22 0.63 -0.83
C VAL A 337 -3.51 1.09 -2.10
N ILE A 338 -2.42 0.43 -2.54
CA ILE A 338 -1.62 0.83 -3.71
C ILE A 338 -1.23 -0.42 -4.54
N GLY A 339 -2.19 -1.28 -4.83
CA GLY A 339 -1.94 -2.59 -5.48
C GLY A 339 -1.21 -2.52 -6.82
N PHE A 340 -1.48 -1.52 -7.68
CA PHE A 340 -0.77 -1.33 -8.94
C PHE A 340 0.73 -1.10 -8.76
N GLN A 341 1.16 -0.48 -7.67
CA GLN A 341 2.57 -0.27 -7.39
C GLN A 341 3.35 -1.59 -7.34
N MET A 342 2.79 -2.62 -6.71
CA MET A 342 3.43 -3.93 -6.65
C MET A 342 3.45 -4.66 -8.00
N TYR A 343 2.40 -4.52 -8.80
CA TYR A 343 2.41 -5.04 -10.17
C TYR A 343 3.57 -4.44 -10.99
N HIS A 344 3.81 -3.14 -10.85
CA HIS A 344 4.91 -2.47 -11.52
C HIS A 344 6.28 -2.85 -10.92
N GLU A 345 6.38 -3.06 -9.61
CA GLU A 345 7.60 -3.55 -8.95
C GLU A 345 8.05 -4.92 -9.48
N MET A 346 7.12 -5.82 -9.78
CA MET A 346 7.45 -7.15 -10.33
C MET A 346 8.04 -7.08 -11.75
N ARG A 347 7.95 -5.95 -12.45
CA ARG A 347 8.38 -5.76 -13.83
C ARG A 347 9.71 -5.01 -13.97
N ARG A 348 10.31 -4.56 -12.88
CA ARG A 348 11.56 -3.81 -12.90
C ARG A 348 12.84 -4.68 -13.01
#